data_63edc00e134c6a993f647eb8582b6458
#
_entry.id   63edc00e134c6a993f647eb8582b6458
#
_cell.length_a   1.000
_cell.length_b   1.000
_cell.length_c   1.000
_cell.angle_alpha   90.00
_cell.angle_beta   90.00
_cell.angle_gamma   90.00
#
_symmetry.space_group_name_H-M   'P 1'
#
loop_
_entity.id
_entity.type
_entity.pdbx_description
1 polymer ?
#
loop_
_entity_poly.entity_id
_entity_poly.type
_entity_poly.pdbx_seq_one_letter_code
_entity_poly.pdbx_strand_id
1 'polypeptide(L)'
;MQNLKKYLVNGLKNTLLFKNNAGISHNGPWKQIYADTQLDRWHVGEFSSVEYTISADFDTNNKEIIKVLITATRDRASVVVYARNNTLNDIIEVTATVNDSYVDVILNPVIDGDLTPTTDFTGAKVIYTAQYFHTQTPLVV
;
A
#
# COMPACT_ATOMS: atom_id res chain seq x y z
N MET A 1 26.79 1.20 7.01
CA MET A 1 25.85 0.93 8.13
C MET A 1 25.50 2.17 8.93
N GLN A 2 26.47 3.05 9.18
CA GLN A 2 26.18 4.29 9.91
C GLN A 2 25.16 5.17 9.18
N ASN A 3 25.24 5.26 7.86
CA ASN A 3 24.31 6.05 7.09
C ASN A 3 22.89 5.49 7.16
N LEU A 4 22.73 4.18 7.11
CA LEU A 4 21.43 3.53 7.25
C LEU A 4 20.86 3.81 8.63
N LYS A 5 21.65 3.69 9.68
CA LYS A 5 21.24 3.99 11.05
C LYS A 5 20.79 5.44 11.18
N LYS A 6 21.51 6.36 10.56
CA LYS A 6 21.18 7.77 10.57
C LYS A 6 19.80 8.04 9.96
N TYR A 7 19.49 7.44 8.80
CA TYR A 7 18.19 7.60 8.17
C TYR A 7 17.07 6.99 9.02
N LEU A 8 17.33 5.90 9.68
CA LEU A 8 16.34 5.26 10.53
C LEU A 8 16.06 6.02 11.81
N VAL A 9 17.00 6.83 12.28
CA VAL A 9 16.89 7.52 13.57
C VAL A 9 16.53 9.00 13.42
N ASN A 10 16.99 9.67 12.37
CA ASN A 10 16.89 11.12 12.22
C ASN A 10 15.78 11.55 11.27
N GLY A 11 14.53 11.39 11.65
CA GLY A 11 13.42 11.92 10.86
C GLY A 11 13.10 11.17 9.56
N LEU A 12 14.06 10.49 8.96
CA LEU A 12 13.87 9.62 7.81
C LEU A 12 13.78 8.16 8.22
N LYS A 13 13.46 7.92 9.48
CA LYS A 13 13.50 6.60 10.09
C LYS A 13 12.62 5.55 9.44
N ASN A 14 11.58 5.98 8.73
CA ASN A 14 10.67 5.05 8.02
C ASN A 14 10.94 5.01 6.53
N THR A 15 11.99 5.68 6.05
CA THR A 15 12.27 5.83 4.63
C THR A 15 13.74 5.54 4.35
N LEU A 16 13.98 4.69 3.36
CA LEU A 16 15.32 4.36 2.89
C LEU A 16 15.43 4.74 1.42
N LEU A 17 16.40 5.59 1.11
CA LEU A 17 16.64 6.02 -0.26
C LEU A 17 17.43 4.95 -1.01
N PHE A 18 16.97 4.61 -2.22
CA PHE A 18 17.71 3.72 -3.11
C PHE A 18 18.87 4.49 -3.74
N LYS A 19 19.98 3.80 -3.88
CA LYS A 19 21.12 4.32 -4.61
C LYS A 19 20.72 4.62 -6.06
N ASN A 20 21.33 5.64 -6.68
CA ASN A 20 21.09 6.05 -8.07
C ASN A 20 19.69 6.65 -8.33
N ASN A 21 19.04 7.18 -7.32
CA ASN A 21 17.71 7.78 -7.46
C ASN A 21 16.66 6.86 -8.07
N ALA A 22 16.80 5.55 -7.90
CA ALA A 22 15.78 4.62 -8.39
C ALA A 22 14.46 4.83 -7.65
N GLY A 23 14.52 5.09 -6.34
CA GLY A 23 13.31 5.27 -5.56
C GLY A 23 13.58 5.32 -4.07
N ILE A 24 12.52 5.08 -3.30
CA ILE A 24 12.59 5.03 -1.84
C ILE A 24 11.81 3.82 -1.34
N SER A 25 12.20 3.33 -0.16
CA SER A 25 11.46 2.33 0.59
C SER A 25 10.87 2.98 1.83
N HIS A 26 9.62 2.70 2.13
CA HIS A 26 8.88 3.35 3.20
C HIS A 26 8.04 2.35 3.96
N ASN A 27 8.03 2.47 5.29
CA ASN A 27 7.13 1.71 6.15
C ASN A 27 6.00 2.63 6.58
N GLY A 28 4.79 2.30 6.16
CA GLY A 28 3.63 3.11 6.47
C GLY A 28 3.17 2.96 7.92
N PRO A 29 2.38 3.92 8.41
CA PRO A 29 1.82 3.83 9.75
C PRO A 29 0.76 2.74 9.83
N TRP A 30 0.59 2.23 11.02
CA TRP A 30 -0.49 1.32 11.37
C TRP A 30 -1.84 2.00 11.14
N LYS A 31 -2.79 1.26 10.55
CA LYS A 31 -4.15 1.76 10.31
C LYS A 31 -5.17 0.69 10.64
N GLN A 32 -6.37 1.14 11.01
CA GLN A 32 -7.53 0.27 11.20
C GLN A 32 -8.54 0.57 10.09
N ILE A 33 -9.03 -0.48 9.42
CA ILE A 33 -9.81 -0.36 8.19
C ILE A 33 -11.29 -0.58 8.51
N TYR A 34 -12.10 0.47 8.42
CA TYR A 34 -13.54 0.40 8.66
C TYR A 34 -14.37 0.43 7.38
N ALA A 35 -14.03 1.32 6.48
CA ALA A 35 -14.65 1.49 5.17
C ALA A 35 -13.54 2.02 4.26
N ASP A 36 -13.86 2.64 3.14
CA ASP A 36 -12.86 3.24 2.26
C ASP A 36 -11.81 4.00 3.07
N THR A 37 -10.67 3.39 3.29
CA THR A 37 -9.60 3.96 4.09
C THR A 37 -8.39 4.21 3.22
N GLN A 38 -7.93 5.46 3.19
CA GLN A 38 -6.72 5.79 2.43
C GLN A 38 -5.51 5.18 3.12
N LEU A 39 -4.86 4.26 2.40
CA LEU A 39 -3.61 3.66 2.86
C LEU A 39 -2.45 4.62 2.61
N ASP A 40 -2.41 5.19 1.40
CA ASP A 40 -1.28 5.97 0.93
C ASP A 40 -1.72 6.93 -0.18
N ARG A 41 -0.92 7.96 -0.39
CA ARG A 41 -1.13 8.93 -1.46
C ARG A 41 0.21 9.40 -2.00
N TRP A 42 0.35 9.46 -3.32
CA TRP A 42 1.59 9.90 -3.94
C TRP A 42 1.34 10.58 -5.29
N HIS A 43 2.28 11.44 -5.69
CA HIS A 43 2.16 12.22 -6.92
C HIS A 43 2.85 11.52 -8.07
N VAL A 44 2.18 11.45 -9.23
CA VAL A 44 2.72 10.76 -10.40
C VAL A 44 3.94 11.45 -11.00
N GLY A 45 4.15 12.72 -10.72
CA GLY A 45 5.36 13.43 -11.11
C GLY A 45 6.58 13.01 -10.31
N GLU A 46 6.37 12.49 -9.12
CA GLU A 46 7.46 12.01 -8.25
C GLU A 46 7.70 10.51 -8.43
N PHE A 47 6.63 9.72 -8.40
CA PHE A 47 6.72 8.28 -8.56
C PHE A 47 5.81 7.80 -9.68
N SER A 48 6.25 6.80 -10.43
CA SER A 48 5.44 6.20 -11.49
C SER A 48 4.86 4.85 -11.08
N SER A 49 5.50 4.18 -10.14
CA SER A 49 5.14 2.83 -9.75
C SER A 49 5.49 2.59 -8.29
N VAL A 50 4.67 1.77 -7.64
CA VAL A 50 4.90 1.41 -6.23
C VAL A 50 4.56 -0.05 -6.05
N GLU A 51 5.40 -0.76 -5.29
CA GLU A 51 5.10 -2.11 -4.83
C GLU A 51 4.80 -2.06 -3.34
N TYR A 52 3.64 -2.58 -2.95
CA TYR A 52 3.23 -2.66 -1.56
C TYR A 52 3.27 -4.10 -1.06
N THR A 53 3.71 -4.26 0.17
CA THR A 53 3.44 -5.47 0.96
C THR A 53 2.57 -5.05 2.12
N ILE A 54 1.36 -5.60 2.20
CA ILE A 54 0.36 -5.19 3.18
C ILE A 54 0.01 -6.40 4.04
N SER A 55 0.14 -6.24 5.35
CA SER A 55 -0.22 -7.26 6.33
C SER A 55 -1.49 -6.82 7.05
N ALA A 56 -2.50 -7.67 7.04
CA ALA A 56 -3.78 -7.43 7.71
C ALA A 56 -3.96 -8.44 8.82
N ASP A 57 -4.37 -7.93 9.98
CA ASP A 57 -4.59 -8.71 11.17
C ASP A 57 -5.97 -8.37 11.72
N PHE A 58 -6.87 -9.33 11.73
CA PHE A 58 -8.23 -9.11 12.21
C PHE A 58 -8.45 -9.67 13.61
N ASP A 59 -8.18 -10.97 13.77
CA ASP A 59 -8.30 -11.62 15.07
C ASP A 59 -7.29 -12.78 15.17
N THR A 60 -7.42 -13.62 16.20
CA THR A 60 -6.50 -14.74 16.42
C THR A 60 -6.44 -15.70 15.23
N ASN A 61 -7.55 -15.84 14.50
CA ASN A 61 -7.68 -16.83 13.43
C ASN A 61 -7.61 -16.25 12.02
N ASN A 62 -7.73 -14.95 11.87
CA ASN A 62 -7.84 -14.31 10.55
C ASN A 62 -6.69 -13.33 10.32
N LYS A 63 -5.75 -13.76 9.50
CA LYS A 63 -4.56 -13.02 9.14
C LYS A 63 -4.32 -13.11 7.65
N GLU A 64 -3.77 -12.05 7.08
CA GLU A 64 -3.52 -12.00 5.65
C GLU A 64 -2.29 -11.16 5.34
N ILE A 65 -1.56 -11.55 4.29
CA ILE A 65 -0.52 -10.72 3.70
C ILE A 65 -0.72 -10.72 2.18
N ILE A 66 -0.65 -9.55 1.58
CA ILE A 66 -0.77 -9.40 0.12
C ILE A 66 0.38 -8.58 -0.43
N LYS A 67 0.67 -8.81 -1.71
CA LYS A 67 1.58 -7.98 -2.48
C LYS A 67 0.83 -7.33 -3.63
N VAL A 68 1.03 -6.02 -3.80
CA VAL A 68 0.27 -5.21 -4.74
C VAL A 68 1.23 -4.38 -5.57
N LEU A 69 1.02 -4.38 -6.88
CA LEU A 69 1.72 -3.50 -7.80
C LEU A 69 0.76 -2.41 -8.27
N ILE A 70 1.19 -1.17 -8.18
CA ILE A 70 0.43 -0.04 -8.71
C ILE A 70 1.33 0.77 -9.63
N THR A 71 0.86 1.01 -10.84
CA THR A 71 1.46 1.97 -11.76
C THR A 71 0.42 3.02 -12.11
N ALA A 72 0.88 4.23 -12.37
CA ALA A 72 -0.05 5.31 -12.65
C ALA A 72 0.53 6.33 -13.61
N THR A 73 -0.38 6.90 -14.40
CA THR A 73 -0.15 8.10 -15.17
C THR A 73 -1.00 9.22 -14.56
N ARG A 74 -0.91 10.40 -15.15
CA ARG A 74 -1.73 11.52 -14.71
C ARG A 74 -3.24 11.23 -14.77
N ASP A 75 -3.66 10.28 -15.60
CA ASP A 75 -5.07 10.05 -15.90
C ASP A 75 -5.62 8.73 -15.37
N ARG A 76 -4.77 7.77 -15.06
CA ARG A 76 -5.22 6.45 -14.63
C ARG A 76 -4.21 5.74 -13.75
N ALA A 77 -4.73 4.83 -12.93
CA ALA A 77 -3.91 3.91 -12.16
C ALA A 77 -4.31 2.47 -12.49
N SER A 78 -3.31 1.59 -12.48
CA SER A 78 -3.51 0.16 -12.64
C SER A 78 -3.05 -0.56 -11.37
N VAL A 79 -3.90 -1.44 -10.86
CA VAL A 79 -3.65 -2.18 -9.62
C VAL A 79 -3.67 -3.67 -9.90
N VAL A 80 -2.65 -4.36 -9.43
CA VAL A 80 -2.61 -5.83 -9.48
C VAL A 80 -2.23 -6.35 -8.10
N VAL A 81 -3.09 -7.19 -7.53
CA VAL A 81 -2.73 -8.01 -6.38
C VAL A 81 -2.17 -9.31 -6.94
N TYR A 82 -0.85 -9.49 -6.86
CA TYR A 82 -0.20 -10.62 -7.51
C TYR A 82 0.16 -11.74 -6.54
N ALA A 83 0.01 -11.52 -5.24
CA ALA A 83 0.23 -12.55 -4.25
C ALA A 83 -0.71 -12.29 -3.07
N ARG A 84 -1.33 -13.36 -2.59
CA ARG A 84 -2.23 -13.30 -1.45
C ARG A 84 -2.10 -14.58 -0.65
N ASN A 85 -1.85 -14.43 0.64
CA ASN A 85 -1.80 -15.56 1.57
C ASN A 85 -2.61 -15.21 2.81
N ASN A 86 -3.58 -16.03 3.15
CA ASN A 86 -4.37 -15.84 4.36
C ASN A 86 -4.64 -17.16 5.07
N THR A 87 -5.07 -17.04 6.30
CA THR A 87 -5.31 -18.22 7.14
C THR A 87 -6.69 -18.84 6.90
N LEU A 88 -7.67 -18.05 6.49
CA LEU A 88 -9.03 -18.52 6.23
C LEU A 88 -9.66 -17.84 5.00
N ASN A 89 -9.82 -16.51 5.05
CA ASN A 89 -10.54 -15.75 4.03
C ASN A 89 -9.76 -14.50 3.66
N ASP A 90 -10.09 -13.93 2.50
CA ASP A 90 -9.59 -12.61 2.12
C ASP A 90 -10.11 -11.57 3.11
N ILE A 91 -9.22 -10.71 3.60
CA ILE A 91 -9.55 -9.73 4.64
C ILE A 91 -9.68 -8.32 4.04
N ILE A 92 -8.81 -7.97 3.09
CA ILE A 92 -8.76 -6.63 2.53
C ILE A 92 -8.77 -6.64 1.01
N GLU A 93 -9.35 -5.57 0.44
CA GLU A 93 -9.30 -5.28 -0.99
C GLU A 93 -8.61 -3.95 -1.19
N VAL A 94 -7.88 -3.83 -2.32
CA VAL A 94 -7.11 -2.64 -2.66
C VAL A 94 -7.62 -2.06 -3.96
N THR A 95 -7.87 -0.75 -3.97
CA THR A 95 -8.17 0.00 -5.18
C THR A 95 -7.27 1.24 -5.22
N ALA A 96 -7.14 1.81 -6.40
CA ALA A 96 -6.41 3.06 -6.57
C ALA A 96 -7.11 3.95 -7.59
N THR A 97 -7.15 5.24 -7.29
CA THR A 97 -7.71 6.25 -8.19
C THR A 97 -6.73 7.38 -8.34
N VAL A 98 -6.79 8.06 -9.48
CA VAL A 98 -5.98 9.26 -9.74
C VAL A 98 -6.88 10.48 -9.67
N ASN A 99 -6.46 11.47 -8.89
CA ASN A 99 -7.15 12.75 -8.77
C ASN A 99 -6.10 13.86 -8.68
N ASP A 100 -6.13 14.80 -9.61
CA ASP A 100 -5.16 15.90 -9.70
C ASP A 100 -3.70 15.41 -9.70
N SER A 101 -3.43 14.35 -10.45
CA SER A 101 -2.10 13.71 -10.53
C SER A 101 -1.64 13.04 -9.24
N TYR A 102 -2.51 12.93 -8.25
CA TYR A 102 -2.26 12.14 -7.04
C TYR A 102 -2.94 10.79 -7.14
N VAL A 103 -2.22 9.76 -6.77
CA VAL A 103 -2.76 8.42 -6.65
C VAL A 103 -3.21 8.23 -5.20
N ASP A 104 -4.49 7.93 -5.03
CA ASP A 104 -5.03 7.55 -3.73
C ASP A 104 -5.18 6.04 -3.70
N VAL A 105 -4.45 5.41 -2.80
CA VAL A 105 -4.50 3.95 -2.58
C VAL A 105 -5.48 3.71 -1.44
N ILE A 106 -6.55 2.99 -1.75
CA ILE A 106 -7.68 2.81 -0.83
C ILE A 106 -7.79 1.33 -0.46
N LEU A 107 -7.94 1.08 0.83
CA LEU A 107 -8.26 -0.25 1.35
C LEU A 107 -9.70 -0.32 1.81
N ASN A 108 -10.32 -1.45 1.52
CA ASN A 108 -11.64 -1.79 2.05
C ASN A 108 -11.57 -3.12 2.77
N PRO A 109 -12.24 -3.27 3.91
CA PRO A 109 -12.41 -4.58 4.51
C PRO A 109 -13.35 -5.42 3.64
N VAL A 110 -13.05 -6.69 3.50
CA VAL A 110 -13.93 -7.62 2.79
C VAL A 110 -15.14 -7.90 3.67
N ILE A 111 -16.32 -7.76 3.08
CA ILE A 111 -17.59 -8.16 3.69
C ILE A 111 -18.23 -9.13 2.72
N ASP A 112 -18.32 -10.39 3.11
CA ASP A 112 -18.85 -11.45 2.27
C ASP A 112 -20.14 -11.99 2.87
N GLY A 113 -21.27 -11.53 2.31
CA GLY A 113 -22.59 -11.95 2.75
C GLY A 113 -22.99 -13.33 2.26
N ASP A 114 -22.24 -13.90 1.32
CA ASP A 114 -22.55 -15.23 0.77
C ASP A 114 -21.97 -16.36 1.62
N LEU A 115 -21.03 -16.03 2.52
CA LEU A 115 -20.47 -17.01 3.44
C LEU A 115 -21.46 -17.31 4.57
N THR A 116 -21.40 -18.54 5.08
CA THR A 116 -22.25 -18.95 6.20
C THR A 116 -21.36 -19.51 7.32
N PRO A 117 -21.16 -18.78 8.43
CA PRO A 117 -21.75 -17.46 8.71
C PRO A 117 -21.15 -16.35 7.85
N THR A 118 -21.89 -15.26 7.69
CA THR A 118 -21.41 -14.07 6.99
C THR A 118 -20.12 -13.57 7.62
N THR A 119 -19.13 -13.27 6.78
CA THR A 119 -17.84 -12.77 7.21
C THR A 119 -17.77 -11.26 6.99
N ASP A 120 -17.35 -10.54 8.01
CA ASP A 120 -17.18 -9.09 7.96
C ASP A 120 -15.86 -8.73 8.66
N PHE A 121 -14.91 -8.18 7.89
CA PHE A 121 -13.59 -7.83 8.40
C PHE A 121 -13.44 -6.35 8.70
N THR A 122 -14.56 -5.64 8.89
CA THR A 122 -14.53 -4.26 9.34
C THR A 122 -13.73 -4.15 10.65
N GLY A 123 -12.80 -3.22 10.67
CA GLY A 123 -11.91 -3.02 11.82
C GLY A 123 -10.59 -3.76 11.75
N ALA A 124 -10.31 -4.46 10.64
CA ALA A 124 -9.01 -5.11 10.46
C ALA A 124 -7.87 -4.10 10.60
N LYS A 125 -6.79 -4.52 11.23
CA LYS A 125 -5.60 -3.69 11.43
C LYS A 125 -4.60 -4.00 10.35
N VAL A 126 -4.05 -2.97 9.72
CA VAL A 126 -3.08 -3.14 8.64
C VAL A 126 -1.81 -2.36 8.90
N ILE A 127 -0.71 -2.95 8.49
CA ILE A 127 0.58 -2.28 8.34
C ILE A 127 1.08 -2.58 6.93
N TYR A 128 1.92 -1.70 6.40
CA TYR A 128 2.46 -1.94 5.06
C TYR A 128 3.88 -1.44 4.94
N THR A 129 4.59 -2.05 3.99
CA THR A 129 5.84 -1.52 3.46
C THR A 129 5.63 -1.23 1.99
N ALA A 130 6.34 -0.23 1.47
CA ALA A 130 6.21 0.17 0.09
C ALA A 130 7.58 0.48 -0.50
N GLN A 131 7.75 0.11 -1.77
CA GLN A 131 8.90 0.53 -2.57
C GLN A 131 8.39 1.40 -3.69
N TYR A 132 8.80 2.68 -3.69
CA TYR A 132 8.40 3.67 -4.68
C TYR A 132 9.50 3.81 -5.71
N PHE A 133 9.12 3.85 -6.97
CA PHE A 133 10.06 4.05 -8.08
C PHE A 133 9.85 5.43 -8.68
N HIS A 134 10.92 6.23 -8.70
CA HIS A 134 10.87 7.60 -9.21
C HIS A 134 10.46 7.63 -10.68
N THR A 135 9.64 8.61 -11.01
CA THR A 135 9.29 8.91 -12.41
C THR A 135 10.54 9.34 -13.14
N GLN A 136 10.86 8.65 -14.22
CA GLN A 136 12.06 8.90 -15.00
C GLN A 136 11.83 9.83 -16.18
N THR A 137 10.59 10.05 -16.57
CA THR A 137 10.23 10.92 -17.67
C THR A 137 9.51 12.15 -17.14
N PRO A 138 9.68 13.33 -17.77
CA PRO A 138 8.94 14.51 -17.35
C PRO A 138 7.44 14.28 -17.45
N LEU A 139 6.70 14.89 -16.52
CA LEU A 139 5.25 14.89 -16.59
C LEU A 139 4.84 15.75 -17.77
N VAL A 140 4.24 15.12 -18.77
CA VAL A 140 3.80 15.83 -19.98
C VAL A 140 2.41 16.41 -19.74
N VAL A 141 2.29 17.66 -20.10
CA VAL A 141 1.04 18.41 -19.94
C VAL A 141 0.24 18.38 -21.25
#